data_8b6c9b4b1151c2764a7aee13db892c76
#
_entry.id   8b6c9b4b1151c2764a7aee13db892c76
#
_cell.length_a   1.000
_cell.length_b   1.000
_cell.length_c   1.000
_cell.angle_alpha   90.00
_cell.angle_beta   90.00
_cell.angle_gamma   90.00
#
_symmetry.space_group_name_H-M   'P 1'
#
loop_
_entity.id
_entity.type
_entity.pdbx_description
1 polymer ?
#
loop_
_entity_poly.entity_id
_entity_poly.type
_entity_poly.pdbx_seq_one_letter_code
_entity_poly.pdbx_strand_id
1 'polypeptide(L)'
;MVDFNVRTYSEDDGRIIGAEVTVISTSGDNLGSISVANAETLAEMQAQLAVIDETYFTEERLAEILENINESQEINATTLSGFQSSDFAKVSQLSAYAPATHTHPVSQITNLYDYQITASSYNVNIDSNVNITVKVTNRATGRPVTGVTVPVLKNNSTWKSGTTGVNGTFSLSYTADTWGLTTFSANTSSIQIKVKGKKLVEQLNNNKIKVYVINGTHVCIGIYGDSFTLTGQNTTIGTVSNLYKPLARQVVLAHNSINSDKLFFYETGEIIYVRLTGSATTGTVNSGFYCPLLNPLY
;
A
#
# COMPACT_ATOMS: atom_id res chain seq x y z
N MET A 1 -2.66 13.67 -44.50
CA MET A 1 -3.44 12.41 -44.37
C MET A 1 -3.26 11.94 -42.94
N VAL A 2 -4.31 11.46 -42.31
CA VAL A 2 -4.27 10.97 -40.93
C VAL A 2 -4.66 9.49 -41.00
N ASP A 3 -3.93 8.63 -40.33
CA ASP A 3 -4.24 7.21 -40.28
C ASP A 3 -5.00 6.88 -39.00
N PHE A 4 -5.93 5.92 -39.10
CA PHE A 4 -6.73 5.44 -37.99
C PHE A 4 -6.36 3.99 -37.69
N ASN A 5 -5.98 3.72 -36.48
CA ASN A 5 -5.78 2.36 -35.98
C ASN A 5 -6.99 1.98 -35.12
N VAL A 6 -7.70 0.94 -35.53
CA VAL A 6 -8.87 0.45 -34.81
C VAL A 6 -8.57 -0.89 -34.18
N ARG A 7 -8.68 -0.95 -32.85
CA ARG A 7 -8.56 -2.19 -32.07
C ARG A 7 -9.91 -2.54 -31.49
N THR A 8 -10.44 -3.72 -31.84
CA THR A 8 -11.71 -4.22 -31.31
C THR A 8 -11.49 -5.18 -30.15
N TYR A 9 -12.39 -5.16 -29.19
CA TYR A 9 -12.46 -6.08 -28.08
C TYR A 9 -13.70 -6.96 -28.26
N SER A 10 -13.56 -8.28 -28.14
CA SER A 10 -14.67 -9.23 -28.28
C SER A 10 -14.80 -10.12 -27.05
N GLU A 11 -16.02 -10.57 -26.76
CA GLU A 11 -16.26 -11.67 -25.82
C GLU A 11 -15.92 -13.02 -26.46
N ASP A 12 -15.87 -14.08 -25.65
CA ASP A 12 -15.54 -15.44 -26.11
C ASP A 12 -16.54 -16.01 -27.14
N ASP A 13 -17.73 -15.42 -27.23
CA ASP A 13 -18.75 -15.74 -28.22
C ASP A 13 -18.55 -15.03 -29.60
N GLY A 14 -17.48 -14.25 -29.72
CA GLY A 14 -17.15 -13.48 -30.92
C GLY A 14 -17.89 -12.16 -31.06
N ARG A 15 -18.74 -11.78 -30.10
CA ARG A 15 -19.45 -10.51 -30.13
C ARG A 15 -18.49 -9.37 -29.74
N ILE A 16 -18.42 -8.34 -30.60
CA ILE A 16 -17.63 -7.14 -30.32
C ILE A 16 -18.32 -6.34 -29.22
N ILE A 17 -17.62 -6.16 -28.09
CA ILE A 17 -18.10 -5.42 -26.91
C ILE A 17 -17.53 -4.00 -26.81
N GLY A 18 -16.55 -3.68 -27.63
CA GLY A 18 -15.98 -2.35 -27.67
C GLY A 18 -14.86 -2.21 -28.70
N ALA A 19 -14.44 -1.00 -28.93
CA ALA A 19 -13.29 -0.69 -29.78
C ALA A 19 -12.57 0.55 -29.27
N GLU A 20 -11.29 0.62 -29.56
CA GLU A 20 -10.46 1.81 -29.41
C GLU A 20 -10.02 2.29 -30.79
N VAL A 21 -10.28 3.53 -31.10
CA VAL A 21 -9.84 4.20 -32.34
C VAL A 21 -8.73 5.16 -31.96
N THR A 22 -7.53 4.88 -32.44
CA THR A 22 -6.37 5.76 -32.29
C THR A 22 -6.12 6.53 -33.57
N VAL A 23 -6.02 7.84 -33.45
CA VAL A 23 -5.69 8.74 -34.57
C VAL A 23 -4.18 8.93 -34.62
N ILE A 24 -3.57 8.61 -35.77
CA ILE A 24 -2.12 8.66 -35.97
C ILE A 24 -1.79 9.68 -37.06
N SER A 25 -0.82 10.56 -36.80
CA SER A 25 -0.31 11.48 -37.81
C SER A 25 0.47 10.73 -38.90
N THR A 26 0.71 11.36 -40.03
CA THR A 26 1.58 10.82 -41.10
C THR A 26 3.03 10.62 -40.66
N SER A 27 3.46 11.25 -39.56
CA SER A 27 4.76 11.02 -38.90
C SER A 27 4.75 9.84 -37.94
N GLY A 28 3.58 9.21 -37.68
CA GLY A 28 3.45 8.08 -36.76
C GLY A 28 3.12 8.48 -35.32
N ASP A 29 2.90 9.76 -35.04
CA ASP A 29 2.59 10.24 -33.69
C ASP A 29 1.12 9.98 -33.34
N ASN A 30 0.86 9.52 -32.12
CA ASN A 30 -0.51 9.35 -31.60
C ASN A 30 -1.11 10.73 -31.28
N LEU A 31 -2.17 11.08 -31.98
CA LEU A 31 -2.90 12.35 -31.80
C LEU A 31 -4.05 12.26 -30.82
N GLY A 32 -4.42 11.06 -30.37
CA GLY A 32 -5.47 10.79 -29.41
C GLY A 32 -6.15 9.46 -29.65
N SER A 33 -6.88 8.97 -28.64
CA SER A 33 -7.67 7.74 -28.72
C SER A 33 -9.08 7.97 -28.21
N ILE A 34 -10.05 7.31 -28.82
CA ILE A 34 -11.46 7.30 -28.40
C ILE A 34 -11.87 5.85 -28.16
N SER A 35 -12.34 5.56 -26.96
CA SER A 35 -12.88 4.24 -26.60
C SER A 35 -14.38 4.20 -26.75
N VAL A 36 -14.91 3.16 -27.38
CA VAL A 36 -16.34 2.95 -27.66
C VAL A 36 -16.82 1.66 -27.02
N ALA A 37 -17.92 1.72 -26.29
CA ALA A 37 -18.40 0.64 -25.44
C ALA A 37 -19.35 -0.38 -26.13
N ASN A 38 -19.77 -0.15 -27.38
CA ASN A 38 -20.64 -1.09 -28.12
C ASN A 38 -20.44 -1.02 -29.63
N ALA A 39 -20.85 -2.09 -30.34
CA ALA A 39 -20.67 -2.25 -31.77
C ALA A 39 -21.50 -1.30 -32.64
N GLU A 40 -22.69 -0.88 -32.16
CA GLU A 40 -23.56 0.05 -32.91
C GLU A 40 -22.95 1.45 -32.95
N THR A 41 -22.44 1.91 -31.81
CA THR A 41 -21.74 3.20 -31.71
C THR A 41 -20.45 3.20 -32.54
N LEU A 42 -19.75 2.06 -32.63
CA LEU A 42 -18.59 1.93 -33.51
C LEU A 42 -18.93 2.09 -34.98
N ALA A 43 -20.03 1.45 -35.46
CA ALA A 43 -20.47 1.56 -36.83
C ALA A 43 -20.91 3.00 -37.16
N GLU A 44 -21.62 3.67 -36.27
CA GLU A 44 -21.99 5.07 -36.41
C GLU A 44 -20.74 5.99 -36.45
N MET A 45 -19.76 5.76 -35.62
CA MET A 45 -18.51 6.51 -35.62
C MET A 45 -17.70 6.28 -36.89
N GLN A 46 -17.62 5.04 -37.38
CA GLN A 46 -16.97 4.73 -38.67
C GLN A 46 -17.64 5.44 -39.81
N ALA A 47 -18.99 5.48 -39.85
CA ALA A 47 -19.75 6.23 -40.84
C ALA A 47 -19.50 7.74 -40.73
N GLN A 48 -19.45 8.30 -39.55
CA GLN A 48 -19.13 9.72 -39.32
C GLN A 48 -17.69 10.06 -39.70
N LEU A 49 -16.71 9.19 -39.36
CA LEU A 49 -15.33 9.36 -39.74
C LEU A 49 -15.12 9.30 -41.25
N ALA A 50 -15.81 8.40 -41.93
CA ALA A 50 -15.79 8.32 -43.41
C ALA A 50 -16.32 9.61 -44.05
N VAL A 51 -17.43 10.17 -43.52
CA VAL A 51 -17.98 11.45 -43.98
C VAL A 51 -17.02 12.61 -43.67
N ILE A 52 -16.34 12.59 -42.52
CA ILE A 52 -15.34 13.60 -42.15
C ILE A 52 -14.14 13.54 -43.11
N ASP A 53 -13.63 12.32 -43.41
CA ASP A 53 -12.50 12.14 -44.34
C ASP A 53 -12.82 12.64 -45.73
N GLU A 54 -14.00 12.31 -46.28
CA GLU A 54 -14.43 12.75 -47.60
C GLU A 54 -14.80 14.25 -47.67
N THR A 55 -15.32 14.82 -46.57
CA THR A 55 -15.90 16.17 -46.63
C THR A 55 -14.95 17.25 -46.07
N TYR A 56 -14.09 16.92 -45.13
CA TYR A 56 -13.29 17.90 -44.38
C TYR A 56 -11.79 17.83 -44.63
N PHE A 57 -11.26 16.72 -45.17
CA PHE A 57 -9.83 16.50 -45.36
C PHE A 57 -9.40 16.32 -46.80
N THR A 58 -10.25 16.67 -47.79
CA THR A 58 -9.77 16.78 -49.18
C THR A 58 -8.79 17.95 -49.31
N GLU A 59 -7.78 17.81 -50.17
CA GLU A 59 -6.82 18.91 -50.44
C GLU A 59 -7.55 20.18 -50.88
N GLU A 60 -8.65 20.03 -51.61
CA GLU A 60 -9.49 21.14 -52.07
C GLU A 60 -10.19 21.86 -50.90
N ARG A 61 -10.67 21.12 -49.91
CA ARG A 61 -11.30 21.70 -48.71
C ARG A 61 -10.30 22.39 -47.76
N LEU A 62 -9.12 21.81 -47.63
CA LEU A 62 -8.03 22.44 -46.93
C LEU A 62 -7.55 23.72 -47.63
N ALA A 63 -7.50 23.72 -48.96
CA ALA A 63 -7.17 24.91 -49.78
C ALA A 63 -8.24 25.99 -49.61
N GLU A 64 -9.55 25.60 -49.67
CA GLU A 64 -10.68 26.50 -49.39
C GLU A 64 -10.67 27.10 -48.01
N ILE A 65 -10.34 26.30 -46.97
CA ILE A 65 -10.21 26.78 -45.58
C ILE A 65 -9.01 27.72 -45.48
N LEU A 66 -7.87 27.39 -46.11
CA LEU A 66 -6.69 28.22 -46.08
C LEU A 66 -6.90 29.52 -46.86
N GLU A 67 -7.62 29.49 -47.97
CA GLU A 67 -7.98 30.66 -48.76
C GLU A 67 -8.96 31.54 -47.99
N ASN A 68 -9.98 30.98 -47.34
CA ASN A 68 -10.88 31.70 -46.44
C ASN A 68 -10.16 32.30 -45.23
N ILE A 69 -9.13 31.63 -44.69
CA ILE A 69 -8.27 32.15 -43.61
C ILE A 69 -7.40 33.28 -44.15
N ASN A 70 -6.86 33.19 -45.35
CA ASN A 70 -6.06 34.21 -45.98
C ASN A 70 -6.86 35.42 -46.43
N GLU A 71 -8.11 35.23 -46.95
CA GLU A 71 -9.00 36.32 -47.31
C GLU A 71 -9.62 37.01 -46.12
N SER A 72 -9.86 36.31 -45.05
CA SER A 72 -10.20 36.88 -43.78
C SER A 72 -8.95 37.29 -42.98
N GLN A 73 -8.22 38.28 -43.52
CA GLN A 73 -7.17 38.93 -42.69
C GLN A 73 -7.63 39.59 -41.41
N GLU A 74 -8.85 39.39 -41.07
CA GLU A 74 -9.43 39.54 -39.74
C GLU A 74 -9.92 38.16 -39.28
N ILE A 75 -9.05 37.32 -38.69
CA ILE A 75 -9.51 36.53 -37.57
C ILE A 75 -9.87 37.56 -36.51
N ASN A 76 -11.05 38.15 -36.72
CA ASN A 76 -11.60 39.10 -35.84
C ASN A 76 -11.95 38.34 -34.58
N ALA A 77 -11.14 38.44 -33.58
CA ALA A 77 -11.37 37.81 -32.28
C ALA A 77 -12.78 38.17 -31.69
N THR A 78 -13.47 39.16 -32.28
CA THR A 78 -14.86 39.42 -32.02
C THR A 78 -15.82 38.29 -32.28
N THR A 79 -15.42 37.27 -33.07
CA THR A 79 -16.28 36.12 -33.41
C THR A 79 -15.94 34.83 -32.63
N LEU A 80 -14.86 34.81 -31.85
CA LEU A 80 -14.52 33.65 -30.99
C LEU A 80 -15.36 33.70 -29.70
N SER A 81 -16.55 33.11 -29.74
CA SER A 81 -17.43 32.92 -28.56
C SER A 81 -17.75 34.20 -27.79
N GLY A 82 -17.84 35.38 -28.47
CA GLY A 82 -18.18 36.65 -27.83
C GLY A 82 -17.02 37.39 -27.14
N PHE A 83 -15.82 36.86 -27.21
CA PHE A 83 -14.62 37.55 -26.70
C PHE A 83 -14.04 38.48 -27.74
N GLN A 84 -13.67 39.70 -27.30
CA GLN A 84 -12.99 40.68 -28.15
C GLN A 84 -11.48 40.42 -28.20
N SER A 85 -10.81 40.95 -29.24
CA SER A 85 -9.33 40.85 -29.34
C SER A 85 -8.60 41.42 -28.13
N SER A 86 -9.24 42.38 -27.42
CA SER A 86 -8.78 42.92 -26.15
C SER A 86 -8.83 41.94 -24.99
N ASP A 87 -9.68 40.91 -25.10
CA ASP A 87 -9.90 39.89 -24.05
C ASP A 87 -8.84 38.81 -24.07
N PHE A 88 -8.11 38.71 -25.21
CA PHE A 88 -6.98 37.79 -25.31
C PHE A 88 -5.71 38.45 -24.85
N ALA A 89 -4.98 37.78 -23.98
CA ALA A 89 -3.69 38.25 -23.51
C ALA A 89 -2.71 38.44 -24.69
N LYS A 90 -2.30 39.70 -24.94
CA LYS A 90 -1.25 39.96 -25.92
C LYS A 90 0.06 39.33 -25.47
N VAL A 91 0.93 38.97 -26.40
CA VAL A 91 2.26 38.36 -26.10
C VAL A 91 3.02 39.23 -25.09
N SER A 92 2.86 40.56 -25.17
CA SER A 92 3.43 41.49 -24.18
C SER A 92 2.84 41.39 -22.77
N GLN A 93 1.59 40.96 -22.65
CA GLN A 93 0.94 40.69 -21.36
C GLN A 93 1.30 39.30 -20.82
N LEU A 94 1.41 38.30 -21.70
CA LEU A 94 1.93 36.97 -21.37
C LEU A 94 3.35 37.03 -20.82
N SER A 95 4.19 37.89 -21.34
CA SER A 95 5.55 38.08 -20.80
C SER A 95 5.57 38.75 -19.42
N ALA A 96 4.51 39.47 -19.04
CA ALA A 96 4.36 39.99 -17.69
C ALA A 96 3.83 38.95 -16.69
N TYR A 97 2.98 38.03 -17.16
CA TYR A 97 2.46 36.93 -16.32
C TYR A 97 3.40 35.73 -16.21
N ALA A 98 4.16 35.46 -17.25
CA ALA A 98 5.16 34.39 -17.28
C ALA A 98 6.41 34.88 -18.03
N PRO A 99 7.25 35.72 -17.42
CA PRO A 99 8.50 36.13 -18.03
C PRO A 99 9.34 34.89 -18.37
N ALA A 100 10.07 34.93 -19.50
CA ALA A 100 10.91 33.83 -19.98
C ALA A 100 11.92 33.33 -18.92
N THR A 101 12.19 34.17 -17.91
CA THR A 101 13.11 33.91 -16.80
C THR A 101 12.37 33.82 -15.46
N HIS A 102 11.07 33.46 -15.43
CA HIS A 102 10.39 33.29 -14.17
C HIS A 102 10.91 32.06 -13.42
N THR A 103 11.09 32.20 -12.12
CA THR A 103 11.49 31.09 -11.25
C THR A 103 10.28 30.60 -10.47
N HIS A 104 10.06 29.31 -10.50
CA HIS A 104 9.12 28.68 -9.60
C HIS A 104 9.81 28.40 -8.26
N PRO A 105 9.21 28.76 -7.10
CA PRO A 105 9.68 28.22 -5.83
C PRO A 105 9.74 26.70 -5.90
N VAL A 106 10.78 26.13 -5.36
CA VAL A 106 11.01 24.66 -5.34
C VAL A 106 9.78 23.89 -4.82
N SER A 107 9.03 24.50 -3.90
CA SER A 107 7.78 23.94 -3.35
C SER A 107 6.64 23.78 -4.37
N GLN A 108 6.70 24.44 -5.52
CA GLN A 108 5.70 24.35 -6.60
C GLN A 108 6.03 23.29 -7.66
N ILE A 109 7.22 22.72 -7.59
CA ILE A 109 7.68 21.70 -8.58
C ILE A 109 7.53 20.31 -7.94
N THR A 110 6.43 19.64 -8.18
CA THR A 110 6.09 18.35 -7.55
C THR A 110 6.99 17.18 -7.94
N ASN A 111 7.78 17.29 -9.02
CA ASN A 111 8.62 16.20 -9.55
C ASN A 111 10.13 16.52 -9.54
N LEU A 112 10.55 17.44 -8.69
CA LEU A 112 11.96 17.88 -8.64
C LEU A 112 12.87 16.88 -7.93
N TYR A 113 12.30 16.02 -7.07
CA TYR A 113 13.06 15.16 -6.18
C TYR A 113 12.80 13.69 -6.41
N ASP A 114 13.85 12.89 -6.27
CA ASP A 114 13.78 11.46 -6.12
C ASP A 114 13.87 11.10 -4.64
N TYR A 115 13.03 10.15 -4.24
CA TYR A 115 12.93 9.67 -2.86
C TYR A 115 13.39 8.24 -2.79
N GLN A 116 14.19 7.92 -1.79
CA GLN A 116 14.60 6.56 -1.48
C GLN A 116 14.37 6.31 0.01
N ILE A 117 13.66 5.25 0.34
CA ILE A 117 13.48 4.79 1.71
C ILE A 117 14.23 3.48 1.91
N THR A 118 14.92 3.34 3.04
CA THR A 118 15.66 2.14 3.41
C THR A 118 15.46 1.85 4.89
N ALA A 119 15.78 0.64 5.32
CA ALA A 119 15.77 0.25 6.72
C ALA A 119 17.11 -0.37 7.13
N SER A 120 17.49 -0.24 8.39
CA SER A 120 18.68 -0.90 8.94
C SER A 120 18.57 -2.43 8.94
N SER A 121 17.34 -2.96 8.93
CA SER A 121 17.03 -4.37 8.74
C SER A 121 15.61 -4.55 8.19
N TYR A 122 15.42 -5.53 7.31
CA TYR A 122 14.13 -5.89 6.72
C TYR A 122 13.47 -7.11 7.37
N ASN A 123 14.20 -7.84 8.22
CA ASN A 123 13.70 -8.96 9.01
C ASN A 123 14.11 -8.74 10.45
N VAL A 124 13.15 -8.48 11.31
CA VAL A 124 13.40 -8.09 12.69
C VAL A 124 12.54 -8.88 13.66
N ASN A 125 12.98 -8.95 14.90
CA ASN A 125 12.17 -9.51 15.96
C ASN A 125 11.18 -8.47 16.50
N ILE A 126 10.05 -8.95 16.99
CA ILE A 126 9.10 -8.12 17.74
C ILE A 126 9.83 -7.36 18.87
N ASP A 127 9.41 -6.14 19.14
CA ASP A 127 9.99 -5.21 20.10
C ASP A 127 11.42 -4.72 19.77
N SER A 128 11.99 -5.10 18.62
CA SER A 128 13.28 -4.56 18.17
C SER A 128 13.13 -3.18 17.53
N ASN A 129 14.15 -2.35 17.69
CA ASN A 129 14.23 -1.06 17.02
C ASN A 129 14.85 -1.17 15.64
N VAL A 130 14.26 -0.48 14.68
CA VAL A 130 14.72 -0.37 13.30
C VAL A 130 14.83 1.10 12.92
N ASN A 131 15.93 1.48 12.31
CA ASN A 131 16.07 2.82 11.76
C ASN A 131 15.58 2.83 10.31
N ILE A 132 14.58 3.65 10.06
CA ILE A 132 14.05 3.95 8.72
C ILE A 132 14.76 5.21 8.24
N THR A 133 15.49 5.11 7.14
CA THR A 133 16.22 6.25 6.56
C THR A 133 15.59 6.65 5.24
N VAL A 134 15.28 7.92 5.11
CA VAL A 134 14.81 8.54 3.86
C VAL A 134 15.93 9.39 3.29
N LYS A 135 16.19 9.24 2.00
CA LYS A 135 17.13 10.04 1.22
C LYS A 135 16.36 10.78 0.13
N VAL A 136 16.66 12.06 -0.02
CA VAL A 136 16.08 12.93 -1.05
C VAL A 136 17.21 13.48 -1.90
N THR A 137 17.10 13.31 -3.21
CA THR A 137 18.05 13.86 -4.19
C THR A 137 17.32 14.68 -5.23
N ASN A 138 18.01 15.67 -5.77
CA ASN A 138 17.51 16.41 -6.92
C ASN A 138 17.58 15.50 -8.16
N ARG A 139 16.46 15.30 -8.85
CA ARG A 139 16.34 14.38 -9.97
C ARG A 139 17.27 14.70 -11.13
N ALA A 140 17.48 15.98 -11.43
CA ALA A 140 18.28 16.41 -12.56
C ALA A 140 19.79 16.29 -12.30
N THR A 141 20.23 16.49 -11.04
CA THR A 141 21.66 16.57 -10.69
C THR A 141 22.16 15.40 -9.87
N GLY A 142 21.26 14.57 -9.30
CA GLY A 142 21.58 13.50 -8.35
C GLY A 142 22.12 13.99 -7.01
N ARG A 143 22.19 15.30 -6.77
CA ARG A 143 22.75 15.87 -5.55
C ARG A 143 21.79 15.75 -4.37
N PRO A 144 22.29 15.57 -3.14
CA PRO A 144 21.48 15.59 -1.94
C PRO A 144 20.72 16.92 -1.78
N VAL A 145 19.50 16.86 -1.24
CA VAL A 145 18.68 18.05 -0.99
C VAL A 145 18.44 18.20 0.51
N THR A 146 18.82 19.36 1.05
CA THR A 146 18.68 19.73 2.46
C THR A 146 17.36 20.47 2.70
N GLY A 147 16.77 20.32 3.88
CA GLY A 147 15.62 21.12 4.32
C GLY A 147 14.27 20.67 3.75
N VAL A 148 14.22 19.51 3.09
CA VAL A 148 12.95 18.95 2.58
C VAL A 148 12.27 18.15 3.70
N THR A 149 11.06 18.56 4.07
CA THR A 149 10.23 17.80 5.01
C THR A 149 9.41 16.76 4.27
N VAL A 150 9.58 15.48 4.66
CA VAL A 150 8.93 14.34 4.01
C VAL A 150 8.09 13.57 5.03
N PRO A 151 6.79 13.41 4.78
CA PRO A 151 5.97 12.50 5.57
C PRO A 151 6.33 11.04 5.23
N VAL A 152 6.46 10.23 6.26
CA VAL A 152 6.61 8.77 6.14
C VAL A 152 5.31 8.12 6.58
N LEU A 153 4.78 7.26 5.71
CA LEU A 153 3.56 6.51 5.97
C LEU A 153 3.92 5.13 6.50
N LYS A 154 3.13 4.63 7.45
CA LYS A 154 3.13 3.23 7.92
C LYS A 154 1.78 2.62 7.53
N ASN A 155 1.79 1.57 6.71
CA ASN A 155 0.58 0.90 6.22
C ASN A 155 -0.44 1.89 5.62
N ASN A 156 0.05 2.80 4.76
CA ASN A 156 -0.70 3.87 4.08
C ASN A 156 -1.28 4.98 4.99
N SER A 157 -0.94 5.00 6.28
CA SER A 157 -1.33 6.07 7.20
C SER A 157 -0.12 6.90 7.60
N THR A 158 -0.28 8.22 7.74
CA THR A 158 0.82 9.09 8.18
C THR A 158 1.31 8.66 9.55
N TRP A 159 2.60 8.33 9.63
CA TRP A 159 3.23 7.85 10.86
C TRP A 159 4.11 8.93 11.51
N LYS A 160 5.08 9.41 10.79
CA LYS A 160 6.02 10.46 11.23
C LYS A 160 6.47 11.29 10.04
N SER A 161 7.06 12.45 10.31
CA SER A 161 7.75 13.26 9.30
C SER A 161 9.16 13.54 9.75
N GLY A 162 10.06 13.76 8.78
CA GLY A 162 11.43 14.20 9.04
C GLY A 162 11.89 15.20 8.00
N THR A 163 12.92 15.99 8.35
CA THR A 163 13.50 16.98 7.46
C THR A 163 14.92 16.57 7.12
N THR A 164 15.28 16.61 5.84
CA THR A 164 16.60 16.21 5.36
C THR A 164 17.69 17.15 5.83
N GLY A 165 18.79 16.57 6.32
CA GLY A 165 20.03 17.27 6.65
C GLY A 165 20.91 17.50 5.42
N VAL A 166 22.15 17.95 5.66
CA VAL A 166 23.13 18.32 4.63
C VAL A 166 23.43 17.20 3.61
N ASN A 167 23.30 15.94 4.00
CA ASN A 167 23.49 14.78 3.13
C ASN A 167 22.20 14.36 2.40
N GLY A 168 21.16 15.16 2.47
CA GLY A 168 19.84 14.84 1.90
C GLY A 168 19.13 13.69 2.61
N THR A 169 19.49 13.36 3.86
CA THR A 169 18.90 12.23 4.60
C THR A 169 18.37 12.65 5.95
N PHE A 170 17.39 11.88 6.43
CA PHE A 170 17.00 11.81 7.84
C PHE A 170 16.66 10.37 8.23
N SER A 171 16.65 10.07 9.52
CA SER A 171 16.32 8.75 10.03
C SER A 171 15.28 8.84 11.13
N LEU A 172 14.35 7.86 11.14
CA LEU A 172 13.30 7.71 12.14
C LEU A 172 13.41 6.34 12.79
N SER A 173 13.31 6.28 14.11
CA SER A 173 13.27 5.01 14.82
C SER A 173 11.84 4.44 14.82
N TYR A 174 11.73 3.17 14.45
CA TYR A 174 10.54 2.34 14.53
C TYR A 174 10.79 1.18 15.48
N THR A 175 9.92 1.01 16.48
CA THR A 175 9.87 -0.20 17.30
C THR A 175 8.89 -1.18 16.65
N ALA A 176 9.35 -2.38 16.37
CA ALA A 176 8.55 -3.43 15.73
C ALA A 176 7.48 -3.94 16.71
N ASP A 177 6.32 -3.34 16.70
CA ASP A 177 5.22 -3.54 17.67
C ASP A 177 4.14 -4.53 17.23
N THR A 178 4.14 -4.90 15.95
CA THR A 178 3.12 -5.76 15.32
C THR A 178 3.82 -6.82 14.47
N TRP A 179 3.39 -8.09 14.59
CA TRP A 179 3.92 -9.17 13.74
C TRP A 179 3.47 -9.05 12.29
N GLY A 180 4.17 -9.73 11.41
CA GLY A 180 3.85 -9.77 9.99
C GLY A 180 4.60 -8.72 9.18
N LEU A 181 3.99 -8.27 8.08
CA LEU A 181 4.58 -7.27 7.18
C LEU A 181 4.09 -5.88 7.54
N THR A 182 5.03 -4.97 7.78
CA THR A 182 4.77 -3.55 7.93
C THR A 182 5.37 -2.82 6.73
N THR A 183 4.55 -2.07 6.00
CA THR A 183 4.99 -1.28 4.85
C THR A 183 5.27 0.15 5.30
N PHE A 184 6.43 0.67 4.91
CA PHE A 184 6.77 2.09 5.05
C PHE A 184 6.93 2.70 3.67
N SER A 185 6.40 3.90 3.47
CA SER A 185 6.56 4.64 2.21
C SER A 185 6.86 6.11 2.46
N ALA A 186 7.65 6.67 1.53
CA ALA A 186 7.99 8.08 1.47
C ALA A 186 7.84 8.52 0.02
N ASN A 187 6.79 9.29 -0.28
CA ASN A 187 6.40 9.65 -1.64
C ASN A 187 6.28 8.40 -2.55
N THR A 188 7.11 8.28 -3.59
CA THR A 188 7.07 7.17 -4.57
C THR A 188 7.87 5.94 -4.17
N SER A 189 8.64 5.99 -3.08
CA SER A 189 9.48 4.89 -2.61
C SER A 189 8.87 4.16 -1.43
N SER A 190 8.94 2.83 -1.42
CA SER A 190 8.43 2.02 -0.33
C SER A 190 9.33 0.84 0.00
N ILE A 191 9.24 0.39 1.26
CA ILE A 191 9.90 -0.81 1.77
C ILE A 191 8.93 -1.62 2.62
N GLN A 192 9.24 -2.89 2.81
CA GLN A 192 8.53 -3.77 3.72
C GLN A 192 9.49 -4.32 4.77
N ILE A 193 9.05 -4.32 6.02
CA ILE A 193 9.76 -4.90 7.16
C ILE A 193 8.93 -6.09 7.66
N LYS A 194 9.54 -7.27 7.68
CA LYS A 194 8.95 -8.48 8.23
C LYS A 194 9.30 -8.61 9.71
N VAL A 195 8.28 -8.51 10.55
CA VAL A 195 8.41 -8.66 12.01
C VAL A 195 8.06 -10.10 12.40
N LYS A 196 8.96 -10.75 13.10
CA LYS A 196 8.86 -12.14 13.55
C LYS A 196 9.29 -12.26 15.02
N GLY A 197 9.37 -13.49 15.51
CA GLY A 197 9.92 -13.78 16.80
C GLY A 197 8.89 -14.06 17.88
N LYS A 198 9.38 -14.18 19.11
CA LYS A 198 8.62 -14.58 20.29
C LYS A 198 8.50 -13.40 21.24
N LYS A 199 7.29 -13.11 21.71
CA LYS A 199 7.01 -12.08 22.72
C LYS A 199 6.24 -12.67 23.87
N LEU A 200 6.65 -12.35 25.10
CA LEU A 200 5.85 -12.59 26.31
C LEU A 200 4.67 -11.62 26.29
N VAL A 201 3.47 -12.13 26.27
CA VAL A 201 2.24 -11.32 26.14
C VAL A 201 1.40 -11.34 27.40
N GLU A 202 1.50 -12.39 28.20
CA GLU A 202 0.71 -12.55 29.42
C GLU A 202 1.44 -13.40 30.46
N GLN A 203 1.21 -13.11 31.72
CA GLN A 203 1.68 -13.91 32.86
C GLN A 203 0.52 -14.16 33.79
N LEU A 204 0.26 -15.43 34.10
CA LEU A 204 -0.88 -15.87 34.87
C LEU A 204 -0.41 -16.58 36.15
N ASN A 205 -1.32 -16.67 37.11
CA ASN A 205 -1.11 -17.38 38.37
C ASN A 205 0.22 -17.01 39.07
N ASN A 206 0.36 -15.71 39.40
CA ASN A 206 1.56 -15.16 40.05
C ASN A 206 2.86 -15.48 39.26
N ASN A 207 2.83 -15.27 37.94
CA ASN A 207 3.95 -15.48 37.01
C ASN A 207 4.38 -16.94 36.82
N LYS A 208 3.64 -17.91 37.33
CA LYS A 208 3.93 -19.34 37.17
C LYS A 208 3.65 -19.83 35.75
N ILE A 209 2.70 -19.18 35.04
CA ILE A 209 2.34 -19.50 33.66
C ILE A 209 2.77 -18.32 32.78
N LYS A 210 3.63 -18.58 31.82
CA LYS A 210 4.10 -17.58 30.84
C LYS A 210 3.51 -17.86 29.50
N VAL A 211 2.76 -16.90 28.95
CA VAL A 211 2.14 -16.96 27.64
C VAL A 211 2.97 -16.16 26.66
N TYR A 212 3.39 -16.81 25.62
CA TYR A 212 4.14 -16.20 24.53
C TYR A 212 3.39 -16.32 23.22
N VAL A 213 3.51 -15.30 22.38
CA VAL A 213 3.08 -15.40 20.98
C VAL A 213 4.32 -15.50 20.09
N ILE A 214 4.26 -16.35 19.08
CA ILE A 214 5.32 -16.58 18.12
C ILE A 214 4.83 -16.19 16.72
N ASN A 215 5.51 -15.25 16.11
CA ASN A 215 5.21 -14.72 14.76
C ASN A 215 3.76 -14.25 14.56
N GLY A 216 3.04 -13.91 15.64
CA GLY A 216 1.63 -13.52 15.58
C GLY A 216 0.63 -14.64 15.26
N THR A 217 1.10 -15.87 15.07
CA THR A 217 0.27 -16.99 14.60
C THR A 217 0.11 -18.15 15.58
N HIS A 218 1.05 -18.29 16.49
CA HIS A 218 1.06 -19.39 17.45
C HIS A 218 1.18 -18.88 18.87
N VAL A 219 0.48 -19.54 19.79
CA VAL A 219 0.67 -19.37 21.21
C VAL A 219 1.58 -20.46 21.76
N CYS A 220 2.51 -20.05 22.61
CA CYS A 220 3.38 -20.97 23.38
C CYS A 220 3.18 -20.67 24.86
N ILE A 221 2.72 -21.64 25.62
CA ILE A 221 2.56 -21.54 27.04
C ILE A 221 3.64 -22.35 27.73
N GLY A 222 4.40 -21.74 28.62
CA GLY A 222 5.41 -22.40 29.42
C GLY A 222 5.04 -22.39 30.90
N ILE A 223 5.13 -23.56 31.52
CA ILE A 223 4.91 -23.78 32.95
C ILE A 223 6.08 -24.64 33.45
N TYR A 224 6.94 -24.08 34.28
CA TYR A 224 8.22 -24.71 34.59
C TYR A 224 8.46 -24.82 36.11
N GLY A 225 8.38 -26.05 36.62
CA GLY A 225 8.74 -26.36 38.01
C GLY A 225 7.83 -25.76 39.08
N ASP A 226 6.71 -25.21 38.68
CA ASP A 226 5.79 -24.52 39.59
C ASP A 226 4.78 -25.48 40.23
N SER A 227 4.46 -25.26 41.48
CA SER A 227 3.41 -25.98 42.21
C SER A 227 2.11 -25.19 42.21
N PHE A 228 1.02 -25.88 41.94
CA PHE A 228 -0.35 -25.33 41.94
C PHE A 228 -1.18 -26.00 43.02
N THR A 229 -2.03 -25.22 43.72
CA THR A 229 -3.03 -25.77 44.64
C THR A 229 -4.13 -26.39 43.78
N LEU A 230 -4.46 -27.64 44.07
CA LEU A 230 -5.49 -28.40 43.37
C LEU A 230 -6.74 -28.44 44.24
N THR A 231 -7.87 -27.94 43.71
CA THR A 231 -9.16 -27.89 44.39
C THR A 231 -10.03 -29.10 44.10
N GLY A 232 -9.59 -29.97 43.22
CA GLY A 232 -10.31 -31.16 42.80
C GLY A 232 -9.57 -31.95 41.75
N GLN A 233 -10.26 -32.89 41.11
CA GLN A 233 -9.68 -33.69 40.02
C GLN A 233 -9.37 -32.85 38.80
N ASN A 234 -10.19 -31.84 38.51
CA ASN A 234 -10.00 -30.84 37.46
C ASN A 234 -9.83 -29.47 38.10
N THR A 235 -8.69 -28.82 37.92
CA THR A 235 -8.42 -27.51 38.50
C THR A 235 -8.00 -26.55 37.38
N THR A 236 -8.75 -25.46 37.21
CA THR A 236 -8.30 -24.37 36.33
C THR A 236 -7.14 -23.65 36.99
N ILE A 237 -5.96 -23.71 36.38
CA ILE A 237 -4.74 -23.09 36.87
C ILE A 237 -4.45 -21.75 36.24
N GLY A 238 -5.18 -21.40 35.19
CA GLY A 238 -5.08 -20.11 34.52
C GLY A 238 -6.07 -19.99 33.38
N THR A 239 -6.36 -18.76 32.95
CA THR A 239 -7.19 -18.46 31.78
C THR A 239 -6.49 -17.37 31.00
N VAL A 240 -6.13 -17.65 29.75
CA VAL A 240 -5.56 -16.67 28.84
C VAL A 240 -6.60 -15.72 28.28
N SER A 241 -6.21 -14.52 27.92
CA SER A 241 -7.11 -13.56 27.29
C SER A 241 -7.65 -14.07 25.94
N ASN A 242 -8.77 -13.49 25.49
CA ASN A 242 -9.43 -13.87 24.24
C ASN A 242 -8.53 -13.77 23.01
N LEU A 243 -7.50 -12.92 23.06
CA LEU A 243 -6.55 -12.72 21.97
C LEU A 243 -5.60 -13.90 21.75
N TYR A 244 -5.38 -14.74 22.79
CA TYR A 244 -4.37 -15.79 22.77
C TYR A 244 -4.94 -17.21 22.89
N LYS A 245 -6.21 -17.36 22.58
CA LYS A 245 -6.88 -18.67 22.61
C LYS A 245 -6.35 -19.58 21.50
N PRO A 246 -6.23 -20.89 21.75
CA PRO A 246 -5.83 -21.84 20.73
C PRO A 246 -6.95 -22.06 19.71
N LEU A 247 -6.58 -22.43 18.48
CA LEU A 247 -7.54 -22.79 17.43
C LEU A 247 -8.33 -24.08 17.79
N ALA A 248 -7.71 -24.98 18.52
CA ALA A 248 -8.31 -26.22 18.97
C ALA A 248 -7.74 -26.63 20.33
N ARG A 249 -8.52 -27.41 21.08
CA ARG A 249 -8.09 -27.96 22.37
C ARG A 249 -6.77 -28.70 22.24
N GLN A 250 -5.84 -28.38 23.12
CA GLN A 250 -4.52 -29.02 23.23
C GLN A 250 -4.46 -29.86 24.52
N VAL A 251 -3.73 -30.96 24.46
CA VAL A 251 -3.49 -31.85 25.61
C VAL A 251 -2.02 -32.18 25.68
N VAL A 252 -1.41 -31.99 26.84
CA VAL A 252 -0.03 -32.42 27.11
C VAL A 252 0.04 -33.15 28.45
N LEU A 253 1.03 -33.99 28.66
CA LEU A 253 1.30 -34.58 29.95
C LEU A 253 1.89 -33.49 30.88
N ALA A 254 1.31 -33.34 32.05
CA ALA A 254 1.94 -32.61 33.13
C ALA A 254 3.09 -33.54 33.61
N HIS A 255 4.33 -33.09 33.41
CA HIS A 255 5.50 -33.90 33.76
C HIS A 255 5.62 -34.01 35.29
N ASN A 256 4.90 -34.96 35.85
CA ASN A 256 5.07 -35.42 37.23
C ASN A 256 5.49 -36.87 37.17
N SER A 257 6.60 -37.20 37.81
CA SER A 257 7.26 -38.49 37.73
C SER A 257 6.47 -39.70 38.29
N ILE A 258 5.30 -39.47 38.87
CA ILE A 258 4.53 -40.52 39.57
C ILE A 258 3.12 -40.72 39.01
N ASN A 259 2.48 -39.68 38.45
CA ASN A 259 1.10 -39.75 37.99
C ASN A 259 0.99 -39.21 36.55
N SER A 260 0.27 -39.90 35.69
CA SER A 260 0.05 -39.49 34.28
C SER A 260 -0.94 -38.31 34.20
N ASP A 261 -0.76 -37.29 35.06
CA ASP A 261 -1.59 -36.10 35.07
C ASP A 261 -1.49 -35.35 33.75
N LYS A 262 -2.56 -34.67 33.36
CA LYS A 262 -2.68 -34.00 32.08
C LYS A 262 -2.95 -32.52 32.25
N LEU A 263 -2.41 -31.72 31.31
CA LEU A 263 -2.80 -30.35 31.11
C LEU A 263 -3.65 -30.25 29.85
N PHE A 264 -4.72 -29.51 29.93
CA PHE A 264 -5.59 -29.16 28.82
C PHE A 264 -5.56 -27.65 28.61
N PHE A 265 -5.43 -27.25 27.38
CA PHE A 265 -5.61 -25.88 26.95
C PHE A 265 -6.81 -25.82 26.00
N TYR A 266 -7.88 -25.19 26.44
CA TYR A 266 -9.15 -25.16 25.71
C TYR A 266 -9.28 -23.93 24.82
N GLU A 267 -10.15 -24.01 23.81
CA GLU A 267 -10.54 -22.90 22.95
C GLU A 267 -11.19 -21.75 23.72
N THR A 268 -11.68 -22.01 24.93
CA THR A 268 -12.17 -20.99 25.88
C THR A 268 -11.05 -20.15 26.47
N GLY A 269 -9.78 -20.60 26.34
CA GLY A 269 -8.61 -20.00 26.96
C GLY A 269 -8.24 -20.60 28.32
N GLU A 270 -9.04 -21.52 28.85
CA GLU A 270 -8.78 -22.16 30.14
C GLU A 270 -7.63 -23.16 30.06
N ILE A 271 -6.74 -23.11 31.05
CA ILE A 271 -5.68 -24.10 31.29
C ILE A 271 -6.10 -24.93 32.50
N ILE A 272 -6.45 -26.18 32.25
CA ILE A 272 -6.96 -27.09 33.26
C ILE A 272 -5.93 -28.16 33.56
N TYR A 273 -5.56 -28.29 34.82
CA TYR A 273 -4.79 -29.41 35.34
C TYR A 273 -5.77 -30.53 35.71
N VAL A 274 -5.56 -31.69 35.12
CA VAL A 274 -6.39 -32.88 35.37
C VAL A 274 -5.53 -33.92 36.07
N ARG A 275 -5.88 -34.21 37.32
CA ARG A 275 -5.29 -35.28 38.10
C ARG A 275 -5.99 -36.60 37.79
N LEU A 276 -5.21 -37.59 37.36
CA LEU A 276 -5.75 -38.93 37.05
C LEU A 276 -5.82 -39.87 38.24
N THR A 277 -4.89 -39.70 39.19
CA THR A 277 -4.81 -40.57 40.37
C THR A 277 -4.38 -39.79 41.62
N GLY A 278 -4.77 -40.25 42.82
CA GLY A 278 -4.30 -39.73 44.11
C GLY A 278 -5.12 -38.57 44.69
N SER A 279 -4.78 -38.18 45.93
CA SER A 279 -5.42 -37.15 46.73
C SER A 279 -4.55 -35.94 47.01
N ALA A 280 -3.49 -35.73 46.22
CA ALA A 280 -2.58 -34.62 46.45
C ALA A 280 -3.31 -33.26 46.35
N THR A 281 -3.00 -32.33 47.25
CA THR A 281 -3.54 -30.96 47.27
C THR A 281 -2.66 -30.00 46.45
N THR A 282 -1.51 -30.46 45.96
CA THR A 282 -0.62 -29.67 45.11
C THR A 282 -0.14 -30.53 43.95
N GLY A 283 -0.04 -29.92 42.78
CA GLY A 283 0.51 -30.51 41.58
C GLY A 283 1.67 -29.66 41.05
N THR A 284 2.79 -30.28 40.74
CA THR A 284 3.90 -29.62 40.08
C THR A 284 3.82 -29.84 38.56
N VAL A 285 4.01 -28.77 37.81
CA VAL A 285 3.95 -28.79 36.36
C VAL A 285 5.31 -28.39 35.79
N ASN A 286 5.79 -29.18 34.84
CA ASN A 286 6.93 -28.81 34.01
C ASN A 286 6.59 -29.18 32.56
N SER A 287 5.79 -28.37 31.94
CA SER A 287 5.24 -28.65 30.62
C SER A 287 4.83 -27.36 29.90
N GLY A 288 4.36 -27.49 28.68
CA GLY A 288 3.86 -26.35 27.92
C GLY A 288 3.09 -26.74 26.68
N PHE A 289 2.50 -25.76 26.04
CA PHE A 289 1.72 -25.90 24.83
C PHE A 289 2.36 -25.07 23.72
N TYR A 290 2.28 -25.57 22.51
CA TYR A 290 2.59 -24.85 21.29
C TYR A 290 1.50 -25.15 20.26
N CYS A 291 0.71 -24.17 19.90
CA CYS A 291 -0.43 -24.38 19.02
C CYS A 291 -0.79 -23.10 18.24
N PRO A 292 -1.49 -23.23 17.10
CA PRO A 292 -2.01 -22.09 16.38
C PRO A 292 -2.99 -21.26 17.22
N LEU A 293 -2.96 -19.95 17.04
CA LEU A 293 -3.98 -19.03 17.59
C LEU A 293 -5.28 -19.17 16.81
N LEU A 294 -6.41 -19.01 17.51
CA LEU A 294 -7.74 -18.91 16.91
C LEU A 294 -7.80 -17.69 15.96
N ASN A 295 -7.25 -16.57 16.40
CA ASN A 295 -7.17 -15.33 15.64
C ASN A 295 -5.70 -14.89 15.51
N PRO A 296 -5.06 -15.00 14.34
CA PRO A 296 -3.72 -14.49 14.12
C PRO A 296 -3.62 -12.97 14.35
N LEU A 297 -2.47 -12.52 14.88
CA LEU A 297 -2.21 -11.14 15.31
C LEU A 297 -1.33 -10.38 14.27
N TYR A 298 -1.83 -10.16 13.04
CA TYR A 298 -1.13 -9.37 12.00
C TYR A 298 -2.09 -8.70 11.02
#